data_15df349de8c2fd1d38960362e70a4fad
#
_entry.id   15df349de8c2fd1d38960362e70a4fad
#
_cell.length_a   1.000
_cell.length_b   1.000
_cell.length_c   1.000
_cell.angle_alpha   90.00
_cell.angle_beta   90.00
_cell.angle_gamma   90.00
#
_symmetry.space_group_name_H-M   'P 1'
#
loop_
_entity.id
_entity.type
_entity.pdbx_description
1 polymer ?
#
loop_
_entity_poly.entity_id
_entity_poly.type
_entity_poly.pdbx_seq_one_letter_code
_entity_poly.pdbx_strand_id
1 'polypeptide(L)'
;GAPRSDYAEVSEAYLVLLNRSHRQQYEEMILRLNPLVVRLELQLMKTVLAGKNLHLEDVIDRPYSRRPRFVPDMLANKLPEVYQSVCTYFGAPLRESDVSMELCYRILEHLPDVPVDAMPVLKSCNLLNESRNSLAHQLTAVTAEQITAACGMQPAQLLNQVGKLIASIYPECDPALFTIYKRCGDYIKSRIL
;
A
#
# COMPACT_ATOMS: atom_id res chain seq x y z
N GLY A 1 12.35 20.80 13.72
CA GLY A 1 12.88 19.45 13.62
C GLY A 1 13.15 19.12 12.18
N ALA A 2 14.17 18.33 11.87
CA ALA A 2 14.41 17.85 10.52
C ALA A 2 13.19 17.08 9.99
N PRO A 3 12.83 17.19 8.70
CA PRO A 3 11.75 16.37 8.14
C PRO A 3 12.09 14.88 8.34
N ARG A 4 11.13 14.11 8.84
CA ARG A 4 11.27 12.65 8.94
C ARG A 4 11.50 12.08 7.56
N SER A 5 12.36 11.08 7.43
CA SER A 5 12.52 10.37 6.17
C SER A 5 11.21 9.64 5.82
N ASP A 6 10.93 9.48 4.54
CA ASP A 6 9.75 8.76 4.07
C ASP A 6 9.71 7.31 4.62
N TYR A 7 10.86 6.67 4.68
CA TYR A 7 11.02 5.35 5.30
C TYR A 7 10.62 5.32 6.78
N ALA A 8 10.99 6.34 7.56
CA ALA A 8 10.63 6.38 8.98
C ALA A 8 9.11 6.44 9.20
N GLU A 9 8.40 7.22 8.37
CA GLU A 9 6.94 7.31 8.44
C GLU A 9 6.26 6.01 7.99
N VAL A 10 6.77 5.37 6.93
CA VAL A 10 6.28 4.07 6.45
C VAL A 10 6.49 2.98 7.50
N SER A 11 7.67 2.94 8.12
CA SER A 11 8.00 1.97 9.16
C SER A 11 7.12 2.12 10.39
N GLU A 12 6.88 3.36 10.84
CA GLU A 12 5.98 3.64 11.96
C GLU A 12 4.55 3.20 11.65
N ALA A 13 4.05 3.55 10.46
CA ALA A 13 2.72 3.12 10.01
C ALA A 13 2.58 1.60 9.96
N TYR A 14 3.60 0.91 9.45
CA TYR A 14 3.61 -0.55 9.40
C TYR A 14 3.63 -1.20 10.79
N LEU A 15 4.42 -0.69 11.72
CA LEU A 15 4.44 -1.18 13.12
C LEU A 15 3.08 -1.01 13.79
N VAL A 16 2.36 0.08 13.50
CA VAL A 16 0.99 0.27 13.98
C VAL A 16 0.07 -0.82 13.44
N LEU A 17 0.17 -1.16 12.13
CA LEU A 17 -0.62 -2.25 11.53
C LEU A 17 -0.35 -3.61 12.19
N LEU A 18 0.93 -3.95 12.42
CA LEU A 18 1.29 -5.17 13.14
C LEU A 18 0.66 -5.22 14.53
N ASN A 19 0.72 -4.12 15.29
CA ASN A 19 0.11 -4.04 16.61
C ASN A 19 -1.42 -4.23 16.56
N ARG A 20 -2.10 -3.59 15.59
CA ARG A 20 -3.56 -3.75 15.41
C ARG A 20 -3.94 -5.18 15.06
N SER A 21 -3.19 -5.82 14.15
CA SER A 21 -3.37 -7.23 13.80
C SER A 21 -3.18 -8.15 15.01
N HIS A 22 -2.13 -7.95 15.81
CA HIS A 22 -1.90 -8.74 17.03
C HIS A 22 -3.03 -8.62 18.07
N ARG A 23 -3.69 -7.46 18.11
CA ARG A 23 -4.85 -7.20 18.97
C ARG A 23 -6.18 -7.61 18.34
N GLN A 24 -6.16 -8.19 17.14
CA GLN A 24 -7.34 -8.54 16.37
C GLN A 24 -8.28 -7.34 16.08
N GLN A 25 -7.70 -6.13 16.04
CA GLN A 25 -8.41 -4.88 15.74
C GLN A 25 -8.42 -4.68 14.21
N TYR A 26 -9.10 -5.55 13.50
CA TYR A 26 -9.00 -5.66 12.06
C TYR A 26 -9.63 -4.49 11.31
N GLU A 27 -10.70 -3.87 11.82
CA GLU A 27 -11.27 -2.65 11.23
C GLU A 27 -10.24 -1.51 11.19
N GLU A 28 -9.56 -1.27 12.32
CA GLU A 28 -8.53 -0.23 12.37
C GLU A 28 -7.31 -0.60 11.51
N MET A 29 -6.96 -1.88 11.44
CA MET A 29 -5.90 -2.36 10.55
C MET A 29 -6.23 -2.03 9.09
N ILE A 30 -7.44 -2.35 8.61
CA ILE A 30 -7.86 -2.09 7.23
C ILE A 30 -7.89 -0.58 6.94
N LEU A 31 -8.41 0.23 7.85
CA LEU A 31 -8.47 1.68 7.68
C LEU A 31 -7.08 2.31 7.54
N ARG A 32 -6.08 1.78 8.26
CA ARG A 32 -4.70 2.28 8.24
C ARG A 32 -3.86 1.67 7.13
N LEU A 33 -4.27 0.53 6.57
CA LEU A 33 -3.58 -0.13 5.47
C LEU A 33 -3.62 0.73 4.20
N ASN A 34 -4.76 1.34 3.90
CA ASN A 34 -4.96 2.12 2.67
C ASN A 34 -3.92 3.25 2.50
N PRO A 35 -3.74 4.20 3.43
CA PRO A 35 -2.77 5.28 3.24
C PRO A 35 -1.32 4.77 3.18
N LEU A 36 -1.00 3.67 3.86
CA LEU A 36 0.32 3.05 3.75
C LEU A 36 0.55 2.49 2.36
N VAL A 37 -0.41 1.72 1.83
CA VAL A 37 -0.27 1.08 0.51
C VAL A 37 -0.21 2.11 -0.60
N VAL A 38 -1.05 3.16 -0.57
CA VAL A 38 -0.95 4.27 -1.54
C VAL A 38 0.46 4.88 -1.55
N ARG A 39 1.07 5.05 -0.38
CA ARG A 39 2.44 5.58 -0.29
C ARG A 39 3.47 4.62 -0.89
N LEU A 40 3.33 3.31 -0.66
CA LEU A 40 4.20 2.29 -1.27
C LEU A 40 4.03 2.26 -2.80
N GLU A 41 2.81 2.36 -3.29
CA GLU A 41 2.51 2.43 -4.72
C GLU A 41 3.12 3.66 -5.37
N LEU A 42 3.02 4.84 -4.76
CA LEU A 42 3.64 6.07 -5.25
C LEU A 42 5.18 5.95 -5.28
N GLN A 43 5.77 5.37 -4.24
CA GLN A 43 7.22 5.17 -4.20
C GLN A 43 7.68 4.14 -5.24
N LEU A 44 6.91 3.08 -5.46
CA LEU A 44 7.16 2.10 -6.51
C LEU A 44 7.04 2.72 -7.90
N MET A 45 5.98 3.51 -8.16
CA MET A 45 5.86 4.29 -9.39
C MET A 45 7.07 5.20 -9.62
N LYS A 46 7.50 5.93 -8.60
CA LYS A 46 8.69 6.79 -8.67
C LYS A 46 9.91 6.02 -9.15
N THR A 47 10.14 4.83 -8.60
CA THR A 47 11.30 3.99 -8.97
C THR A 47 11.19 3.52 -10.43
N VAL A 48 10.02 3.04 -10.84
CA VAL A 48 9.77 2.56 -12.21
C VAL A 48 9.86 3.69 -13.24
N LEU A 49 9.29 4.85 -12.93
CA LEU A 49 9.32 6.02 -13.80
C LEU A 49 10.73 6.59 -13.99
N ALA A 50 11.57 6.54 -12.93
CA ALA A 50 12.97 6.97 -13.02
C ALA A 50 13.75 6.15 -14.07
N GLY A 51 13.47 4.86 -14.22
CA GLY A 51 14.02 4.01 -15.28
C GLY A 51 13.65 4.46 -16.70
N LYS A 52 12.62 5.29 -16.84
CA LYS A 52 12.14 5.88 -18.12
C LYS A 52 12.49 7.35 -18.27
N ASN A 53 13.34 7.90 -17.42
CA ASN A 53 13.65 9.33 -17.34
C ASN A 53 12.42 10.21 -17.09
N LEU A 54 11.45 9.69 -16.35
CA LEU A 54 10.26 10.41 -15.88
C LEU A 54 10.31 10.57 -14.36
N HIS A 55 9.69 11.65 -13.88
CA HIS A 55 9.50 11.90 -12.47
C HIS A 55 8.06 11.57 -12.05
N LEU A 56 7.85 11.32 -10.77
CA LEU A 56 6.49 11.07 -10.26
C LEU A 56 5.58 12.29 -10.49
N GLU A 57 6.14 13.49 -10.41
CA GLU A 57 5.49 14.77 -10.70
C GLU A 57 5.05 14.94 -12.15
N ASP A 58 5.57 14.12 -13.07
CA ASP A 58 5.11 14.09 -14.46
C ASP A 58 3.76 13.36 -14.64
N VAL A 59 3.35 12.61 -13.62
CA VAL A 59 2.16 11.73 -13.65
C VAL A 59 1.14 12.09 -12.57
N ILE A 60 1.61 12.50 -11.40
CA ILE A 60 0.79 12.83 -10.22
C ILE A 60 1.07 14.28 -9.81
N ASP A 61 0.03 15.09 -9.68
CA ASP A 61 0.17 16.45 -9.15
C ASP A 61 0.40 16.41 -7.62
N ARG A 62 1.45 17.10 -7.18
CA ARG A 62 1.84 17.21 -5.76
C ARG A 62 1.93 15.86 -5.04
N PRO A 63 2.71 14.88 -5.55
CA PRO A 63 2.73 13.49 -5.04
C PRO A 63 3.15 13.39 -3.56
N TYR A 64 3.93 14.37 -3.07
CA TYR A 64 4.44 14.40 -1.68
C TYR A 64 3.56 15.23 -0.73
N SER A 65 2.41 15.72 -1.21
CA SER A 65 1.44 16.40 -0.35
C SER A 65 0.66 15.41 0.51
N ARG A 66 -0.06 15.94 1.51
CA ARG A 66 -1.00 15.10 2.30
C ARG A 66 -2.16 14.55 1.47
N ARG A 67 -2.46 15.18 0.32
CA ARG A 67 -3.50 14.77 -0.63
C ARG A 67 -2.94 14.91 -2.03
N PRO A 68 -2.20 13.89 -2.52
CA PRO A 68 -1.75 13.86 -3.90
C PRO A 68 -2.96 13.87 -4.83
N ARG A 69 -2.87 14.61 -5.94
CA ARG A 69 -3.95 14.70 -6.92
C ARG A 69 -3.57 14.01 -8.20
N PHE A 70 -4.52 13.29 -8.76
CA PHE A 70 -4.42 12.75 -10.10
C PHE A 70 -5.04 13.73 -11.10
N VAL A 71 -4.25 14.10 -12.12
CA VAL A 71 -4.65 14.95 -13.24
C VAL A 71 -4.50 14.11 -14.52
N PRO A 72 -5.61 13.71 -15.17
CA PRO A 72 -5.58 12.78 -16.30
C PRO A 72 -4.64 13.17 -17.42
N ASP A 73 -4.59 14.46 -17.77
CA ASP A 73 -3.75 14.98 -18.86
C ASP A 73 -2.25 14.77 -18.60
N MET A 74 -1.81 14.75 -17.35
CA MET A 74 -0.41 14.48 -17.01
C MET A 74 -0.04 13.05 -17.42
N LEU A 75 -0.86 12.06 -17.04
CA LEU A 75 -0.66 10.67 -17.42
C LEU A 75 -0.83 10.47 -18.93
N ALA A 76 -1.86 11.06 -19.55
CA ALA A 76 -2.11 10.94 -20.99
C ALA A 76 -0.96 11.49 -21.83
N ASN A 77 -0.37 12.62 -21.44
CA ASN A 77 0.74 13.24 -22.15
C ASN A 77 2.06 12.47 -22.01
N LYS A 78 2.31 11.84 -20.87
CA LYS A 78 3.60 11.18 -20.59
C LYS A 78 3.57 9.68 -20.86
N LEU A 79 2.42 9.04 -20.63
CA LEU A 79 2.24 7.60 -20.73
C LEU A 79 0.88 7.28 -21.39
N PRO A 80 0.69 7.63 -22.68
CA PRO A 80 -0.61 7.51 -23.36
C PRO A 80 -1.16 6.07 -23.39
N GLU A 81 -0.30 5.07 -23.53
CA GLU A 81 -0.71 3.66 -23.54
C GLU A 81 -1.23 3.21 -22.17
N VAL A 82 -0.55 3.63 -21.09
CA VAL A 82 -0.99 3.37 -19.72
C VAL A 82 -2.33 4.07 -19.47
N TYR A 83 -2.43 5.35 -19.83
CA TYR A 83 -3.68 6.10 -19.71
C TYR A 83 -4.85 5.39 -20.41
N GLN A 84 -4.65 4.96 -21.66
CA GLN A 84 -5.67 4.27 -22.43
C GLN A 84 -6.09 2.94 -21.79
N SER A 85 -5.14 2.18 -21.28
CA SER A 85 -5.40 0.90 -20.59
C SER A 85 -6.21 1.12 -19.30
N VAL A 86 -5.86 2.13 -18.52
CA VAL A 86 -6.59 2.47 -17.27
C VAL A 86 -8.00 2.99 -17.58
N CYS A 87 -8.18 3.83 -18.62
CA CYS A 87 -9.51 4.25 -19.11
C CYS A 87 -10.36 3.05 -19.54
N THR A 88 -9.78 2.09 -20.24
CA THR A 88 -10.47 0.87 -20.66
C THR A 88 -10.96 0.05 -19.47
N TYR A 89 -10.12 -0.07 -18.43
CA TYR A 89 -10.50 -0.75 -17.20
C TYR A 89 -11.72 -0.08 -16.51
N PHE A 90 -11.70 1.25 -16.37
CA PHE A 90 -12.81 1.99 -15.74
C PHE A 90 -14.04 2.15 -16.65
N GLY A 91 -13.94 1.82 -17.93
CA GLY A 91 -15.02 1.96 -18.91
C GLY A 91 -15.39 3.41 -19.22
N ALA A 92 -14.58 4.39 -18.80
CA ALA A 92 -14.81 5.82 -18.97
C ALA A 92 -13.48 6.61 -18.95
N PRO A 93 -13.46 7.82 -19.54
CA PRO A 93 -12.33 8.74 -19.36
C PRO A 93 -12.09 9.05 -17.88
N LEU A 94 -10.83 9.06 -17.51
CA LEU A 94 -10.43 9.40 -16.13
C LEU A 94 -10.76 10.87 -15.84
N ARG A 95 -11.01 11.17 -14.56
CA ARG A 95 -11.28 12.53 -14.08
C ARG A 95 -10.25 12.92 -13.03
N GLU A 96 -10.07 14.22 -12.85
CA GLU A 96 -9.32 14.72 -11.70
C GLU A 96 -9.89 14.18 -10.41
N SER A 97 -9.03 13.66 -9.54
CA SER A 97 -9.41 13.07 -8.27
C SER A 97 -8.27 13.12 -7.26
N ASP A 98 -8.56 12.86 -6.01
CA ASP A 98 -7.52 12.44 -5.07
C ASP A 98 -6.95 11.10 -5.53
N VAL A 99 -5.66 10.90 -5.31
CA VAL A 99 -4.99 9.64 -5.62
C VAL A 99 -5.55 8.53 -4.72
N SER A 100 -6.02 7.46 -5.34
CA SER A 100 -6.56 6.29 -4.64
C SER A 100 -5.69 5.06 -4.85
N MET A 101 -5.77 4.10 -3.94
CA MET A 101 -5.09 2.80 -4.06
C MET A 101 -5.44 2.11 -5.37
N GLU A 102 -6.72 2.03 -5.74
CA GLU A 102 -7.13 1.37 -6.97
C GLU A 102 -6.52 2.04 -8.22
N LEU A 103 -6.55 3.38 -8.27
CA LEU A 103 -5.95 4.11 -9.39
C LEU A 103 -4.44 3.85 -9.49
N CYS A 104 -3.71 3.93 -8.38
CA CYS A 104 -2.28 3.64 -8.35
C CYS A 104 -1.99 2.21 -8.78
N TYR A 105 -2.74 1.24 -8.25
CA TYR A 105 -2.62 -0.15 -8.62
C TYR A 105 -2.81 -0.35 -10.14
N ARG A 106 -3.85 0.27 -10.74
CA ARG A 106 -4.11 0.15 -12.18
C ARG A 106 -3.03 0.79 -13.04
N ILE A 107 -2.47 1.92 -12.62
CA ILE A 107 -1.32 2.53 -13.30
C ILE A 107 -0.11 1.57 -13.24
N LEU A 108 0.21 1.03 -12.07
CA LEU A 108 1.32 0.09 -11.88
C LEU A 108 1.14 -1.20 -12.69
N GLU A 109 -0.09 -1.72 -12.79
CA GLU A 109 -0.42 -2.93 -13.56
C GLU A 109 -0.05 -2.80 -15.05
N HIS A 110 -0.07 -1.58 -15.57
CA HIS A 110 0.25 -1.27 -16.97
C HIS A 110 1.63 -0.62 -17.17
N LEU A 111 2.36 -0.35 -16.09
CA LEU A 111 3.74 0.08 -16.20
C LEU A 111 4.65 -1.13 -16.42
N PRO A 112 5.57 -1.08 -17.39
CA PRO A 112 6.61 -2.10 -17.51
C PRO A 112 7.60 -1.98 -16.32
N ASP A 113 8.33 -3.06 -16.09
CA ASP A 113 9.41 -3.14 -15.10
C ASP A 113 8.99 -3.00 -13.62
N VAL A 114 7.69 -3.11 -13.33
CA VAL A 114 7.22 -3.25 -11.95
C VAL A 114 7.65 -4.62 -11.42
N PRO A 115 8.26 -4.69 -10.21
CA PRO A 115 8.65 -5.95 -9.62
C PRO A 115 7.50 -6.95 -9.56
N VAL A 116 7.70 -8.15 -10.11
CA VAL A 116 6.66 -9.18 -10.23
C VAL A 116 6.07 -9.55 -8.87
N ASP A 117 6.90 -9.57 -7.83
CA ASP A 117 6.48 -9.92 -6.47
C ASP A 117 5.64 -8.82 -5.78
N ALA A 118 5.67 -7.57 -6.28
CA ALA A 118 4.89 -6.47 -5.73
C ALA A 118 3.41 -6.59 -6.08
N MET A 119 3.09 -6.93 -7.33
CA MET A 119 1.71 -6.90 -7.83
C MET A 119 0.73 -7.82 -7.10
N PRO A 120 1.07 -9.08 -6.73
CA PRO A 120 0.16 -9.92 -5.95
C PRO A 120 -0.20 -9.33 -4.58
N VAL A 121 0.77 -8.69 -3.91
CA VAL A 121 0.56 -8.04 -2.61
C VAL A 121 -0.36 -6.84 -2.75
N LEU A 122 -0.07 -5.95 -3.72
CA LEU A 122 -0.88 -4.77 -4.01
C LEU A 122 -2.30 -5.16 -4.42
N LYS A 123 -2.47 -6.21 -5.22
CA LYS A 123 -3.78 -6.76 -5.59
C LYS A 123 -4.58 -7.17 -4.36
N SER A 124 -3.98 -7.93 -3.44
CA SER A 124 -4.66 -8.36 -2.22
C SER A 124 -5.04 -7.17 -1.33
N CYS A 125 -4.18 -6.16 -1.22
CA CYS A 125 -4.50 -4.92 -0.50
C CYS A 125 -5.66 -4.17 -1.16
N ASN A 126 -5.69 -4.09 -2.50
CA ASN A 126 -6.77 -3.44 -3.24
C ASN A 126 -8.11 -4.16 -3.04
N LEU A 127 -8.15 -5.48 -3.17
CA LEU A 127 -9.35 -6.29 -2.92
C LEU A 127 -9.88 -6.10 -1.49
N LEU A 128 -9.01 -6.04 -0.50
CA LEU A 128 -9.40 -5.78 0.87
C LEU A 128 -9.96 -4.35 1.04
N ASN A 129 -9.37 -3.36 0.37
CA ASN A 129 -9.87 -1.99 0.37
C ASN A 129 -11.24 -1.86 -0.30
N GLU A 130 -11.49 -2.55 -1.40
CA GLU A 130 -12.80 -2.62 -2.06
C GLU A 130 -13.86 -3.19 -1.12
N SER A 131 -13.52 -4.24 -0.38
CA SER A 131 -14.41 -4.89 0.59
C SER A 131 -14.63 -4.05 1.87
N ARG A 132 -13.82 -3.01 2.10
CA ARG A 132 -13.82 -2.21 3.34
C ARG A 132 -15.21 -1.67 3.69
N ASN A 133 -15.92 -1.12 2.70
CA ASN A 133 -17.22 -0.51 2.95
C ASN A 133 -18.24 -1.57 3.39
N SER A 134 -18.26 -2.75 2.75
CA SER A 134 -19.15 -3.85 3.16
C SER A 134 -18.78 -4.39 4.55
N LEU A 135 -17.49 -4.49 4.87
CA LEU A 135 -17.01 -4.93 6.18
C LEU A 135 -17.32 -3.90 7.28
N ALA A 136 -17.13 -2.59 7.00
CA ALA A 136 -17.38 -1.52 7.96
C ALA A 136 -18.87 -1.30 8.28
N HIS A 137 -19.78 -1.68 7.38
CA HIS A 137 -21.23 -1.57 7.61
C HIS A 137 -21.83 -2.79 8.33
N GLN A 138 -21.05 -3.80 8.60
CA GLN A 138 -21.49 -4.93 9.44
C GLN A 138 -21.50 -4.48 10.90
N LEU A 139 -22.58 -4.81 11.62
CA LEU A 139 -22.71 -4.52 13.06
C LEU A 139 -21.82 -5.42 13.94
N THR A 140 -21.11 -6.35 13.34
CA THR A 140 -20.22 -7.30 14.01
C THR A 140 -18.76 -6.96 13.69
N ALA A 141 -17.86 -7.19 14.65
CA ALA A 141 -16.43 -7.01 14.46
C ALA A 141 -15.91 -7.81 13.26
N VAL A 142 -15.00 -7.21 12.48
CA VAL A 142 -14.35 -7.87 11.34
C VAL A 142 -13.47 -9.01 11.85
N THR A 143 -13.58 -10.19 11.22
CA THR A 143 -12.81 -11.39 11.58
C THR A 143 -11.66 -11.67 10.59
N ALA A 144 -10.72 -12.52 11.00
CA ALA A 144 -9.62 -12.96 10.14
C ALA A 144 -10.13 -13.75 8.91
N GLU A 145 -11.22 -14.51 9.08
CA GLU A 145 -11.85 -15.29 8.01
C GLU A 145 -12.45 -14.36 6.95
N GLN A 146 -13.09 -13.26 7.36
CA GLN A 146 -13.65 -12.28 6.45
C GLN A 146 -12.54 -11.57 5.64
N ILE A 147 -11.42 -11.23 6.27
CA ILE A 147 -10.26 -10.68 5.58
C ILE A 147 -9.72 -11.69 4.58
N THR A 148 -9.57 -12.96 4.99
CA THR A 148 -9.07 -14.01 4.11
C THR A 148 -9.99 -14.23 2.91
N ALA A 149 -11.30 -14.21 3.12
CA ALA A 149 -12.28 -14.31 2.04
C ALA A 149 -12.20 -13.11 1.07
N ALA A 150 -11.96 -11.90 1.59
CA ALA A 150 -11.88 -10.67 0.79
C ALA A 150 -10.60 -10.59 -0.06
N CYS A 151 -9.44 -10.93 0.48
CA CYS A 151 -8.15 -10.70 -0.19
C CYS A 151 -7.31 -11.96 -0.47
N GLY A 152 -7.80 -13.14 -0.09
CA GLY A 152 -7.11 -14.43 -0.32
C GLY A 152 -5.94 -14.71 0.64
N MET A 153 -5.71 -13.87 1.65
CA MET A 153 -4.60 -14.02 2.60
C MET A 153 -5.07 -13.84 4.04
N GLN A 154 -4.54 -14.64 4.96
CA GLN A 154 -4.67 -14.39 6.40
C GLN A 154 -4.04 -13.04 6.77
N PRO A 155 -4.58 -12.29 7.77
CA PRO A 155 -4.06 -10.97 8.16
C PRO A 155 -2.54 -10.94 8.42
N ALA A 156 -2.03 -11.93 9.14
CA ALA A 156 -0.61 -12.05 9.43
C ALA A 156 0.23 -12.30 8.16
N GLN A 157 -0.28 -13.08 7.23
CA GLN A 157 0.37 -13.36 5.95
C GLN A 157 0.40 -12.11 5.07
N LEU A 158 -0.72 -11.38 4.97
CA LEU A 158 -0.82 -10.13 4.23
C LEU A 158 0.20 -9.12 4.75
N LEU A 159 0.24 -8.89 6.06
CA LEU A 159 1.20 -7.96 6.66
C LEU A 159 2.64 -8.40 6.45
N ASN A 160 2.95 -9.70 6.53
CA ASN A 160 4.29 -10.19 6.22
C ASN A 160 4.70 -9.88 4.76
N GLN A 161 3.79 -10.01 3.80
CA GLN A 161 4.05 -9.66 2.41
C GLN A 161 4.21 -8.14 2.24
N VAL A 162 3.40 -7.32 2.91
CA VAL A 162 3.58 -5.86 2.94
C VAL A 162 4.95 -5.49 3.52
N GLY A 163 5.39 -6.15 4.59
CA GLY A 163 6.72 -5.93 5.16
C GLY A 163 7.85 -6.26 4.18
N LYS A 164 7.74 -7.35 3.42
CA LYS A 164 8.70 -7.70 2.36
C LYS A 164 8.69 -6.65 1.23
N LEU A 165 7.52 -6.14 0.85
CA LEU A 165 7.39 -5.07 -0.13
C LEU A 165 8.07 -3.79 0.36
N ILE A 166 7.90 -3.40 1.63
CA ILE A 166 8.61 -2.26 2.23
C ILE A 166 10.12 -2.46 2.12
N ALA A 167 10.63 -3.64 2.50
CA ALA A 167 12.06 -3.95 2.43
C ALA A 167 12.62 -3.92 0.99
N SER A 168 11.81 -4.25 -0.01
CA SER A 168 12.22 -4.17 -1.42
C SER A 168 12.25 -2.73 -1.97
N ILE A 169 11.39 -1.86 -1.45
CA ILE A 169 11.28 -0.45 -1.86
C ILE A 169 12.32 0.43 -1.15
N TYR A 170 12.62 0.12 0.10
CA TYR A 170 13.51 0.90 0.96
C TYR A 170 14.75 0.08 1.34
N PRO A 171 15.88 0.25 0.64
CA PRO A 171 17.12 -0.50 0.91
C PRO A 171 17.69 -0.30 2.33
N GLU A 172 17.36 0.83 2.97
CA GLU A 172 17.72 1.13 4.36
C GLU A 172 16.88 0.37 5.39
N CYS A 173 15.90 -0.42 4.94
CA CYS A 173 15.02 -1.17 5.82
C CYS A 173 15.78 -2.24 6.61
N ASP A 174 15.71 -2.18 7.94
CA ASP A 174 16.15 -3.27 8.81
C ASP A 174 14.99 -4.27 8.99
N PRO A 175 15.07 -5.48 8.39
CA PRO A 175 14.04 -6.50 8.54
C PRO A 175 13.80 -6.93 10.01
N ALA A 176 14.78 -6.72 10.89
CA ALA A 176 14.64 -7.01 12.31
C ALA A 176 13.58 -6.12 12.98
N LEU A 177 13.31 -4.93 12.40
CA LEU A 177 12.26 -4.03 12.88
C LEU A 177 10.88 -4.70 12.82
N PHE A 178 10.62 -5.51 11.81
CA PHE A 178 9.32 -6.17 11.60
C PHE A 178 9.08 -7.36 12.55
N THR A 179 10.12 -7.82 13.22
CA THR A 179 10.04 -8.88 14.23
C THR A 179 10.06 -8.36 15.67
N ILE A 180 10.08 -7.03 15.84
CA ILE A 180 10.30 -6.42 17.18
C ILE A 180 9.25 -6.85 18.21
N TYR A 181 7.97 -6.91 17.83
CA TYR A 181 6.91 -7.34 18.74
C TYR A 181 7.05 -8.80 19.15
N LYS A 182 7.42 -9.69 18.21
CA LYS A 182 7.68 -11.09 18.50
C LYS A 182 8.87 -11.22 19.45
N ARG A 183 9.99 -10.53 19.16
CA ARG A 183 11.19 -10.54 20.00
C ARG A 183 10.92 -10.02 21.42
N CYS A 184 10.16 -8.91 21.54
CA CYS A 184 9.75 -8.39 22.85
C CYS A 184 8.86 -9.40 23.59
N GLY A 185 7.90 -10.02 22.91
CA GLY A 185 7.04 -11.06 23.50
C GLY A 185 7.82 -12.28 23.97
N ASP A 186 8.77 -12.78 23.16
CA ASP A 186 9.63 -13.90 23.50
C ASP A 186 10.56 -13.56 24.68
N TYR A 187 11.12 -12.34 24.69
CA TYR A 187 11.93 -11.84 25.80
C TYR A 187 11.14 -11.79 27.12
N ILE A 188 9.92 -11.21 27.08
CA ILE A 188 9.07 -11.14 28.27
C ILE A 188 8.73 -12.54 28.78
N LYS A 189 8.32 -13.47 27.88
CA LYS A 189 8.02 -14.86 28.26
C LYS A 189 9.22 -15.55 28.92
N SER A 190 10.43 -15.35 28.37
CA SER A 190 11.65 -15.96 28.92
C SER A 190 12.04 -15.42 30.29
N ARG A 191 11.43 -14.33 30.79
CA ARG A 191 11.71 -13.70 32.07
C ARG A 191 10.64 -13.96 33.13
N ILE A 192 9.44 -14.38 32.70
CA ILE A 192 8.29 -14.61 33.58
C ILE A 192 8.09 -16.11 33.84
N LEU A 193 8.58 -16.97 32.97
CA LEU A 193 8.58 -18.44 33.08
C LEU A 193 9.95 -18.95 33.54
#